data_c36510b735f85a23a58c6e724dd9a96c
#
_entry.id   c36510b735f85a23a58c6e724dd9a96c
#
_cell.length_a   1.000
_cell.length_b   1.000
_cell.length_c   1.000
_cell.angle_alpha   90.00
_cell.angle_beta   90.00
_cell.angle_gamma   90.00
#
_symmetry.space_group_name_H-M   'P 1'
#
loop_
_entity.id
_entity.type
_entity.pdbx_description
1 polymer ?
#
loop_
_entity_poly.entity_id
_entity_poly.type
_entity_poly.pdbx_seq_one_letter_code
_entity_poly.pdbx_strand_id
1 'polypeptide(L)'
;MRGQAKTKIARNLVELLDEYIPIVEGSVLNDDPYNPISFYAKDLISEKGDNTPISWLHREKRFTEKLATPDVTVPDLIGDVDPIKAANLKLSFSDYKVINYGLVPRSNRCIFVINEIPDLQPRIQVSLFNILQENDVQIRGFNFRMPLDIQFIFTANPEDYTNRGNIVTPLKDRIGSQILTHYPKSIEVSRKITDQENRTSSVARKSIHVPELAKNLIEQLAFEARKYEFVDTKSGVSARLTISAYEYMLASAERRMYQEGKESTTVRVS
;
A
#
# COMPACT_ATOMS: atom_id res chain seq x y z
N MET A 1 11.84 6.01 -9.97
CA MET A 1 13.00 5.47 -9.22
C MET A 1 12.53 4.55 -8.11
N ARG A 2 13.25 3.44 -7.88
CA ARG A 2 12.93 2.43 -6.85
C ARG A 2 13.47 2.83 -5.48
N GLY A 3 12.87 2.32 -4.39
CA GLY A 3 13.39 2.51 -3.03
C GLY A 3 13.29 3.93 -2.47
N GLN A 4 12.29 4.71 -2.87
CA GLN A 4 12.05 6.09 -2.40
C GLN A 4 10.84 6.17 -1.45
N ALA A 5 10.58 5.12 -0.68
CA ALA A 5 9.56 5.05 0.36
C ALA A 5 8.10 5.31 -0.08
N LYS A 6 7.76 5.23 -1.40
CA LYS A 6 6.41 5.48 -1.92
C LYS A 6 5.32 4.71 -1.15
N THR A 7 5.49 3.39 -1.03
CA THR A 7 4.54 2.53 -0.31
C THR A 7 4.48 2.86 1.19
N LYS A 8 5.63 3.22 1.81
CA LYS A 8 5.65 3.62 3.22
C LYS A 8 4.88 4.91 3.45
N ILE A 9 5.07 5.90 2.58
CA ILE A 9 4.31 7.16 2.63
C ILE A 9 2.81 6.84 2.51
N ALA A 10 2.42 6.04 1.53
CA ALA A 10 1.01 5.66 1.33
C ALA A 10 0.41 4.98 2.58
N ARG A 11 1.15 4.08 3.23
CA ARG A 11 0.70 3.41 4.47
C ARG A 11 0.53 4.37 5.63
N ASN A 12 1.45 5.34 5.78
CA ASN A 12 1.39 6.29 6.89
C ASN A 12 0.25 7.32 6.75
N LEU A 13 -0.35 7.47 5.57
CA LEU A 13 -1.50 8.36 5.39
C LEU A 13 -2.73 7.92 6.19
N VAL A 14 -2.80 6.67 6.62
CA VAL A 14 -3.83 6.18 7.55
C VAL A 14 -3.84 6.97 8.87
N GLU A 15 -2.69 7.47 9.32
CA GLU A 15 -2.57 8.25 10.53
C GLU A 15 -3.33 9.60 10.48
N LEU A 16 -3.69 10.06 9.26
CA LEU A 16 -4.47 11.27 9.05
C LEU A 16 -5.99 11.03 9.12
N LEU A 17 -6.42 9.76 9.18
CA LEU A 17 -7.82 9.41 9.33
C LEU A 17 -8.25 9.46 10.81
N ASP A 18 -9.56 9.65 11.02
CA ASP A 18 -10.16 9.49 12.34
C ASP A 18 -9.83 8.11 12.91
N GLU A 19 -9.49 8.06 14.20
CA GLU A 19 -9.06 6.83 14.86
C GLU A 19 -10.12 5.73 14.79
N TYR A 20 -11.38 6.08 14.96
CA TYR A 20 -12.53 5.18 14.84
C TYR A 20 -13.66 5.81 14.04
N ILE A 21 -14.33 5.00 13.22
CA ILE A 21 -15.58 5.38 12.56
C ILE A 21 -16.67 4.34 12.85
N PRO A 22 -17.94 4.75 12.95
CA PRO A 22 -19.04 3.80 13.10
C PRO A 22 -19.33 3.13 11.77
N ILE A 23 -19.60 1.83 11.82
CA ILE A 23 -20.09 1.04 10.69
C ILE A 23 -21.26 0.16 11.14
N VAL A 24 -22.17 -0.17 10.22
CA VAL A 24 -23.21 -1.16 10.49
C VAL A 24 -22.55 -2.52 10.73
N GLU A 25 -22.89 -3.15 11.85
CA GLU A 25 -22.28 -4.44 12.24
C GLU A 25 -22.54 -5.51 11.18
N GLY A 26 -21.47 -6.25 10.81
CA GLY A 26 -21.54 -7.27 9.75
C GLY A 26 -21.53 -6.74 8.32
N SER A 27 -21.48 -5.41 8.11
CA SER A 27 -21.34 -4.85 6.77
C SER A 27 -19.97 -5.18 6.16
N VAL A 28 -20.00 -5.70 4.93
CA VAL A 28 -18.80 -5.98 4.11
C VAL A 28 -18.28 -4.70 3.44
N LEU A 29 -19.12 -3.69 3.31
CA LEU A 29 -18.83 -2.41 2.64
C LEU A 29 -18.56 -1.26 3.61
N ASN A 30 -18.29 -1.53 4.88
CA ASN A 30 -18.08 -0.52 5.91
C ASN A 30 -19.20 0.55 5.92
N ASP A 31 -20.46 0.10 5.79
CA ASP A 31 -21.60 0.98 5.64
C ASP A 31 -21.71 1.99 6.79
N ASP A 32 -21.92 3.24 6.43
CA ASP A 32 -22.26 4.29 7.38
C ASP A 32 -23.69 4.05 7.90
N PRO A 33 -23.91 4.02 9.23
CA PRO A 33 -25.26 3.87 9.77
C PRO A 33 -26.25 4.93 9.29
N TYR A 34 -25.78 6.14 8.99
CA TYR A 34 -26.62 7.24 8.52
C TYR A 34 -26.77 7.31 7.00
N ASN A 35 -25.84 6.68 6.26
CA ASN A 35 -25.87 6.67 4.79
C ASN A 35 -25.45 5.29 4.24
N PRO A 36 -26.28 4.24 4.47
CA PRO A 36 -25.95 2.88 4.05
C PRO A 36 -26.00 2.75 2.53
N ILE A 37 -25.01 2.10 1.95
CA ILE A 37 -24.93 1.84 0.51
C ILE A 37 -25.30 0.39 0.15
N SER A 38 -24.96 -0.59 1.00
CA SER A 38 -25.28 -1.99 0.76
C SER A 38 -26.75 -2.30 1.02
N PHE A 39 -27.30 -3.28 0.31
CA PHE A 39 -28.65 -3.79 0.58
C PHE A 39 -28.74 -4.41 1.97
N TYR A 40 -27.69 -5.13 2.41
CA TYR A 40 -27.62 -5.70 3.75
C TYR A 40 -27.83 -4.65 4.84
N ALA A 41 -27.10 -3.53 4.78
CA ALA A 41 -27.21 -2.49 5.77
C ALA A 41 -28.57 -1.77 5.70
N LYS A 42 -29.08 -1.52 4.49
CA LYS A 42 -30.42 -0.93 4.28
C LYS A 42 -31.53 -1.80 4.85
N ASP A 43 -31.49 -3.09 4.59
CA ASP A 43 -32.48 -4.05 5.11
C ASP A 43 -32.41 -4.10 6.64
N LEU A 44 -31.20 -4.20 7.21
CA LEU A 44 -31.02 -4.27 8.67
C LEU A 44 -31.47 -2.99 9.39
N ILE A 45 -31.18 -1.82 8.82
CA ILE A 45 -31.62 -0.53 9.37
C ILE A 45 -33.16 -0.39 9.24
N SER A 46 -33.74 -0.82 8.12
CA SER A 46 -35.16 -0.81 7.92
C SER A 46 -35.91 -1.71 8.93
N GLU A 47 -35.30 -2.84 9.30
CA GLU A 47 -35.88 -3.80 10.25
C GLU A 47 -35.75 -3.34 11.70
N LYS A 48 -34.55 -2.80 12.09
CA LYS A 48 -34.20 -2.52 13.48
C LYS A 48 -34.27 -1.04 13.88
N GLY A 49 -34.36 -0.14 12.91
CA GLY A 49 -34.37 1.30 13.14
C GLY A 49 -33.19 1.76 14.02
N ASP A 50 -33.53 2.52 15.08
CA ASP A 50 -32.53 3.06 16.03
C ASP A 50 -31.77 1.98 16.85
N ASN A 51 -32.27 0.74 16.85
CA ASN A 51 -31.65 -0.39 17.52
C ASN A 51 -30.67 -1.17 16.57
N THR A 52 -30.35 -0.61 15.42
CA THR A 52 -29.40 -1.22 14.50
C THR A 52 -28.04 -1.38 15.18
N PRO A 53 -27.45 -2.59 15.24
CA PRO A 53 -26.14 -2.78 15.85
C PRO A 53 -25.06 -2.11 15.01
N ILE A 54 -24.17 -1.39 15.68
CA ILE A 54 -23.03 -0.74 15.08
C ILE A 54 -21.74 -1.29 15.67
N SER A 55 -20.67 -1.31 14.88
CA SER A 55 -19.32 -1.60 15.31
C SER A 55 -18.39 -0.43 14.97
N TRP A 56 -17.25 -0.37 15.63
CA TRP A 56 -16.26 0.70 15.44
C TRP A 56 -15.08 0.19 14.65
N LEU A 57 -14.84 0.78 13.49
CA LEU A 57 -13.73 0.43 12.61
C LEU A 57 -12.54 1.34 12.92
N HIS A 58 -11.45 0.75 13.44
CA HIS A 58 -10.20 1.46 13.69
C HIS A 58 -9.49 1.81 12.38
N ARG A 59 -8.83 2.99 12.33
CA ARG A 59 -8.16 3.51 11.13
C ARG A 59 -7.15 2.56 10.50
N GLU A 60 -6.43 1.72 11.27
CA GLU A 60 -5.50 0.72 10.73
C GLU A 60 -6.18 -0.30 9.80
N LYS A 61 -7.46 -0.57 10.01
CA LYS A 61 -8.28 -1.44 9.16
C LYS A 61 -8.86 -0.72 7.93
N ARG A 62 -8.68 0.60 7.85
CA ARG A 62 -9.13 1.45 6.74
C ARG A 62 -8.05 1.62 5.68
N PHE A 63 -7.19 0.64 5.53
CA PHE A 63 -6.11 0.61 4.54
C PHE A 63 -6.13 -0.70 3.78
N THR A 64 -6.26 -0.61 2.47
CA THR A 64 -6.18 -1.77 1.57
C THR A 64 -5.09 -1.53 0.54
N GLU A 65 -4.22 -2.51 0.35
CA GLU A 65 -3.11 -2.44 -0.59
C GLU A 65 -3.16 -3.61 -1.56
N LYS A 66 -3.05 -3.33 -2.84
CA LYS A 66 -2.94 -4.34 -3.90
C LYS A 66 -1.72 -4.05 -4.77
N LEU A 67 -0.88 -5.04 -4.97
CA LEU A 67 0.16 -4.99 -5.99
C LEU A 67 -0.49 -5.26 -7.35
N ALA A 68 -0.24 -4.38 -8.30
CA ALA A 68 -0.62 -4.60 -9.69
C ALA A 68 0.25 -5.72 -10.27
N THR A 69 -0.39 -6.83 -10.62
CA THR A 69 0.23 -7.98 -11.28
C THR A 69 -0.61 -8.36 -12.49
N PRO A 70 -0.02 -8.99 -13.53
CA PRO A 70 -0.75 -9.33 -14.75
C PRO A 70 -1.93 -10.30 -14.56
N ASP A 71 -1.96 -11.04 -13.45
CA ASP A 71 -3.01 -12.00 -13.08
C ASP A 71 -4.22 -11.35 -12.40
N VAL A 72 -4.14 -10.08 -11.99
CA VAL A 72 -5.29 -9.35 -11.42
C VAL A 72 -6.42 -9.31 -12.42
N THR A 73 -7.64 -9.59 -11.95
CA THR A 73 -8.86 -9.59 -12.77
C THR A 73 -9.84 -8.48 -12.36
N VAL A 74 -10.80 -8.14 -13.22
CA VAL A 74 -11.87 -7.20 -12.88
C VAL A 74 -12.71 -7.71 -11.70
N PRO A 75 -13.13 -8.99 -11.64
CA PRO A 75 -13.81 -9.54 -10.47
C PRO A 75 -13.03 -9.38 -9.15
N ASP A 76 -11.70 -9.50 -9.16
CA ASP A 76 -10.89 -9.30 -7.95
C ASP A 76 -11.01 -7.87 -7.40
N LEU A 77 -11.05 -6.89 -8.30
CA LEU A 77 -11.12 -5.48 -7.92
C LEU A 77 -12.54 -5.00 -7.70
N ILE A 78 -13.43 -5.29 -8.61
CA ILE A 78 -14.81 -4.76 -8.62
C ILE A 78 -15.78 -5.73 -7.97
N GLY A 79 -15.67 -7.00 -8.30
CA GLY A 79 -16.59 -8.05 -7.90
C GLY A 79 -17.36 -8.64 -9.09
N ASP A 80 -18.09 -9.69 -8.82
CA ASP A 80 -18.91 -10.41 -9.80
C ASP A 80 -20.03 -11.18 -9.08
N VAL A 81 -20.91 -11.80 -9.86
CA VAL A 81 -21.91 -12.75 -9.35
C VAL A 81 -21.22 -14.02 -8.89
N ASP A 82 -21.58 -14.50 -7.70
CA ASP A 82 -21.14 -15.80 -7.19
C ASP A 82 -22.13 -16.91 -7.59
N PRO A 83 -21.81 -17.73 -8.60
CA PRO A 83 -22.71 -18.78 -9.06
C PRO A 83 -22.93 -19.90 -8.03
N ILE A 84 -21.94 -20.16 -7.19
CA ILE A 84 -22.03 -21.17 -6.13
C ILE A 84 -23.01 -20.69 -5.05
N LYS A 85 -22.90 -19.43 -4.66
CA LYS A 85 -23.79 -18.81 -3.69
C LYS A 85 -25.24 -18.73 -4.22
N ALA A 86 -25.41 -18.38 -5.51
CA ALA A 86 -26.72 -18.40 -6.17
C ALA A 86 -27.38 -19.79 -6.14
N ALA A 87 -26.61 -20.84 -6.50
CA ALA A 87 -27.10 -22.21 -6.48
C ALA A 87 -27.46 -22.69 -5.07
N ASN A 88 -26.61 -22.45 -4.09
CA ASN A 88 -26.82 -22.84 -2.69
C ASN A 88 -28.06 -22.17 -2.07
N LEU A 89 -28.25 -20.89 -2.37
CA LEU A 89 -29.38 -20.11 -1.85
C LEU A 89 -30.63 -20.21 -2.71
N LYS A 90 -30.55 -20.91 -3.87
CA LYS A 90 -31.63 -21.00 -4.88
C LYS A 90 -32.14 -19.62 -5.32
N LEU A 91 -31.26 -18.66 -5.47
CA LEU A 91 -31.55 -17.30 -5.85
C LEU A 91 -31.26 -17.05 -7.33
N SER A 92 -31.95 -16.07 -7.92
CA SER A 92 -31.62 -15.58 -9.27
C SER A 92 -30.25 -14.91 -9.26
N PHE A 93 -29.53 -14.97 -10.38
CA PHE A 93 -28.30 -14.18 -10.60
C PHE A 93 -28.52 -12.66 -10.49
N SER A 94 -29.76 -12.21 -10.53
CA SER A 94 -30.13 -10.80 -10.34
C SER A 94 -30.35 -10.41 -8.87
N ASP A 95 -30.27 -11.37 -7.95
CA ASP A 95 -30.42 -11.08 -6.52
C ASP A 95 -29.14 -10.52 -5.94
N TYR A 96 -29.21 -9.39 -5.24
CA TYR A 96 -28.05 -8.73 -4.63
C TYR A 96 -27.30 -9.61 -3.61
N LYS A 97 -27.98 -10.59 -3.02
CA LYS A 97 -27.38 -11.54 -2.06
C LYS A 97 -26.34 -12.44 -2.68
N VAL A 98 -26.33 -12.61 -4.02
CA VAL A 98 -25.36 -13.43 -4.73
C VAL A 98 -24.12 -12.66 -5.17
N ILE A 99 -24.06 -11.36 -4.87
CA ILE A 99 -22.90 -10.53 -5.20
C ILE A 99 -21.69 -10.94 -4.34
N ASN A 100 -20.56 -11.14 -5.00
CA ASN A 100 -19.25 -11.18 -4.37
C ASN A 100 -18.52 -9.87 -4.67
N TYR A 101 -18.45 -9.01 -3.66
CA TYR A 101 -17.77 -7.72 -3.79
C TYR A 101 -16.26 -7.90 -3.90
N GLY A 102 -15.63 -7.20 -4.85
CA GLY A 102 -14.18 -7.14 -4.99
C GLY A 102 -13.52 -6.25 -3.94
N LEU A 103 -12.20 -6.06 -4.08
CA LEU A 103 -11.41 -5.30 -3.12
C LEU A 103 -11.82 -3.81 -3.06
N VAL A 104 -12.19 -3.21 -4.18
CA VAL A 104 -12.54 -1.78 -4.25
C VAL A 104 -13.83 -1.49 -3.48
N PRO A 105 -14.97 -2.14 -3.73
CA PRO A 105 -16.17 -1.91 -2.92
C PRO A 105 -15.97 -2.19 -1.42
N ARG A 106 -15.22 -3.24 -1.07
CA ARG A 106 -14.89 -3.57 0.32
C ARG A 106 -14.02 -2.51 1.01
N SER A 107 -13.32 -1.69 0.23
CA SER A 107 -12.51 -0.57 0.73
C SER A 107 -13.28 0.74 0.81
N ASN A 108 -14.61 0.70 0.82
CA ASN A 108 -15.42 1.88 1.06
C ASN A 108 -15.05 2.53 2.40
N ARG A 109 -14.95 3.85 2.44
CA ARG A 109 -14.50 4.69 3.56
C ARG A 109 -13.05 4.42 4.00
N CYS A 110 -12.20 3.97 3.03
CA CYS A 110 -10.81 3.58 3.27
C CYS A 110 -9.86 4.26 2.28
N ILE A 111 -8.57 4.11 2.55
CA ILE A 111 -7.49 4.37 1.59
C ILE A 111 -7.22 3.08 0.82
N PHE A 112 -7.32 3.14 -0.51
CA PHE A 112 -7.03 2.03 -1.41
C PHE A 112 -5.78 2.31 -2.24
N VAL A 113 -4.76 1.50 -2.06
CA VAL A 113 -3.45 1.68 -2.72
C VAL A 113 -3.26 0.62 -3.80
N ILE A 114 -2.98 1.05 -5.03
CA ILE A 114 -2.51 0.16 -6.08
C ILE A 114 -1.03 0.45 -6.33
N ASN A 115 -0.18 -0.50 -5.96
CA ASN A 115 1.24 -0.41 -6.20
C ASN A 115 1.61 -0.88 -7.60
N GLU A 116 2.57 -0.18 -8.23
CA GLU A 116 3.10 -0.46 -9.57
C GLU A 116 1.99 -0.50 -10.63
N ILE A 117 1.14 0.53 -10.66
CA ILE A 117 -0.03 0.64 -11.56
C ILE A 117 0.28 0.34 -13.05
N PRO A 118 1.47 0.64 -13.62
CA PRO A 118 1.81 0.27 -14.99
C PRO A 118 1.78 -1.23 -15.28
N ASP A 119 1.96 -2.08 -14.26
CA ASP A 119 1.92 -3.54 -14.41
C ASP A 119 0.48 -4.07 -14.53
N LEU A 120 -0.52 -3.24 -14.24
CA LEU A 120 -1.93 -3.59 -14.38
C LEU A 120 -2.36 -3.56 -15.84
N GLN A 121 -3.01 -4.62 -16.30
CA GLN A 121 -3.48 -4.71 -17.69
C GLN A 121 -4.37 -3.51 -18.06
N PRO A 122 -4.26 -2.94 -19.29
CA PRO A 122 -5.04 -1.76 -19.70
C PRO A 122 -6.55 -1.89 -19.51
N ARG A 123 -7.13 -3.07 -19.79
CA ARG A 123 -8.57 -3.34 -19.58
C ARG A 123 -9.00 -3.19 -18.12
N ILE A 124 -8.10 -3.52 -17.18
CA ILE A 124 -8.38 -3.40 -15.75
C ILE A 124 -8.27 -1.92 -15.33
N GLN A 125 -7.27 -1.20 -15.86
CA GLN A 125 -7.15 0.23 -15.64
C GLN A 125 -8.42 0.97 -16.11
N VAL A 126 -8.99 0.56 -17.25
CA VAL A 126 -10.25 1.12 -17.78
C VAL A 126 -11.43 0.87 -16.83
N SER A 127 -11.49 -0.28 -16.16
CA SER A 127 -12.57 -0.58 -15.21
C SER A 127 -12.59 0.34 -13.99
N LEU A 128 -11.48 1.01 -13.70
CA LEU A 128 -11.39 1.98 -12.60
C LEU A 128 -11.88 3.40 -12.99
N PHE A 129 -12.11 3.69 -14.29
CA PHE A 129 -12.44 5.05 -14.72
C PHE A 129 -13.70 5.60 -14.07
N ASN A 130 -14.77 4.83 -14.09
CA ASN A 130 -16.04 5.26 -13.51
C ASN A 130 -15.91 5.52 -12.01
N ILE A 131 -15.15 4.68 -11.31
CA ILE A 131 -14.96 4.82 -9.87
C ILE A 131 -14.17 6.09 -9.55
N LEU A 132 -13.14 6.41 -10.35
CA LEU A 132 -12.32 7.60 -10.16
C LEU A 132 -13.03 8.90 -10.56
N GLN A 133 -13.98 8.84 -11.49
CA GLN A 133 -14.69 10.00 -12.00
C GLN A 133 -15.99 10.26 -11.26
N GLU A 134 -16.81 9.22 -11.09
CA GLU A 134 -18.17 9.31 -10.57
C GLU A 134 -18.26 8.87 -9.10
N ASN A 135 -17.17 8.38 -8.53
CA ASN A 135 -17.13 7.76 -7.19
C ASN A 135 -18.19 6.65 -7.02
N ASP A 136 -18.52 5.95 -8.09
CA ASP A 136 -19.47 4.84 -8.05
C ASP A 136 -18.91 3.57 -8.70
N VAL A 137 -19.46 2.44 -8.30
CA VAL A 137 -19.14 1.15 -8.90
C VAL A 137 -20.42 0.47 -9.39
N GLN A 138 -20.35 -0.08 -10.61
CA GLN A 138 -21.36 -0.95 -11.15
C GLN A 138 -20.80 -2.35 -11.30
N ILE A 139 -21.45 -3.32 -10.66
CA ILE A 139 -21.09 -4.74 -10.77
C ILE A 139 -21.79 -5.32 -11.99
N ARG A 140 -21.06 -6.10 -12.78
CA ARG A 140 -21.57 -6.75 -13.99
C ARG A 140 -22.82 -7.57 -13.66
N GLY A 141 -23.88 -7.38 -14.48
CA GLY A 141 -25.15 -8.07 -14.31
C GLY A 141 -26.16 -7.35 -13.42
N PHE A 142 -25.79 -6.23 -12.79
CA PHE A 142 -26.69 -5.43 -11.95
C PHE A 142 -26.87 -4.02 -12.50
N ASN A 143 -28.11 -3.54 -12.46
CA ASN A 143 -28.49 -2.20 -12.95
C ASN A 143 -28.43 -1.12 -11.87
N PHE A 144 -27.70 -1.36 -10.78
CA PHE A 144 -27.54 -0.32 -9.75
C PHE A 144 -26.09 0.12 -9.66
N ARG A 145 -25.91 1.35 -9.24
CA ARG A 145 -24.62 1.96 -8.94
C ARG A 145 -24.48 2.14 -7.45
N MET A 146 -23.33 1.81 -6.91
CA MET A 146 -23.02 2.01 -5.50
C MET A 146 -22.05 3.19 -5.36
N PRO A 147 -22.45 4.28 -4.71
CA PRO A 147 -21.51 5.36 -4.41
C PRO A 147 -20.49 4.85 -3.40
N LEU A 148 -19.22 5.16 -3.64
CA LEU A 148 -18.10 4.77 -2.78
C LEU A 148 -17.34 5.99 -2.30
N ASP A 149 -16.95 5.99 -1.05
CA ASP A 149 -16.05 6.97 -0.45
C ASP A 149 -14.66 6.32 -0.31
N ILE A 150 -13.80 6.48 -1.32
CA ILE A 150 -12.47 5.85 -1.35
C ILE A 150 -11.43 6.87 -1.75
N GLN A 151 -10.37 6.98 -0.95
CA GLN A 151 -9.16 7.69 -1.35
C GLN A 151 -8.21 6.74 -2.10
N PHE A 152 -8.11 6.90 -3.42
CA PHE A 152 -7.17 6.13 -4.23
C PHE A 152 -5.77 6.72 -4.18
N ILE A 153 -4.78 5.83 -4.07
CA ILE A 153 -3.36 6.16 -4.19
C ILE A 153 -2.72 5.17 -5.16
N PHE A 154 -2.02 5.69 -6.14
CA PHE A 154 -1.27 4.88 -7.11
C PHE A 154 0.21 5.10 -6.92
N THR A 155 0.99 4.02 -6.93
CA THR A 155 2.44 4.14 -7.02
C THR A 155 2.93 3.65 -8.39
N ALA A 156 3.96 4.30 -8.88
CA ALA A 156 4.57 3.95 -10.15
C ALA A 156 6.06 4.29 -10.16
N ASN A 157 6.83 3.57 -10.95
CA ASN A 157 8.20 3.91 -11.27
C ASN A 157 8.25 4.37 -12.73
N PRO A 158 8.55 5.63 -13.02
CA PRO A 158 8.60 6.14 -14.39
C PRO A 158 9.53 5.36 -15.33
N GLU A 159 10.57 4.77 -14.76
CA GLU A 159 11.58 4.00 -15.48
C GLU A 159 11.07 2.63 -15.96
N ASP A 160 10.04 2.10 -15.32
CA ASP A 160 9.44 0.81 -15.67
C ASP A 160 8.40 0.92 -16.79
N TYR A 161 7.97 2.15 -17.18
CA TYR A 161 6.95 2.37 -18.21
C TYR A 161 7.30 1.81 -19.60
N THR A 162 8.58 1.72 -19.93
CA THR A 162 9.02 1.23 -21.23
C THR A 162 9.08 -0.29 -21.33
N ASN A 163 9.17 -0.99 -20.20
CA ASN A 163 9.43 -2.44 -20.16
C ASN A 163 8.26 -3.28 -19.65
N ARG A 164 7.34 -2.70 -18.85
CA ARG A 164 6.29 -3.46 -18.15
C ARG A 164 4.87 -3.04 -18.47
N GLY A 165 4.68 -1.89 -19.08
CA GLY A 165 3.36 -1.36 -19.41
C GLY A 165 3.29 0.14 -19.20
N ASN A 166 2.17 0.73 -19.63
CA ASN A 166 1.91 2.15 -19.50
C ASN A 166 0.62 2.38 -18.72
N ILE A 167 0.58 3.49 -18.00
CA ILE A 167 -0.70 4.00 -17.50
C ILE A 167 -1.46 4.57 -18.70
N VAL A 168 -2.67 4.06 -18.95
CA VAL A 168 -3.49 4.56 -20.06
C VAL A 168 -3.82 6.04 -19.85
N THR A 169 -3.76 6.83 -20.93
CA THR A 169 -3.95 8.29 -20.87
C THR A 169 -5.21 8.71 -20.13
N PRO A 170 -6.38 8.10 -20.36
CA PRO A 170 -7.58 8.48 -19.64
C PRO A 170 -7.51 8.24 -18.11
N LEU A 171 -6.68 7.31 -17.63
CA LEU A 171 -6.46 7.12 -16.20
C LEU A 171 -5.59 8.24 -15.64
N LYS A 172 -4.53 8.64 -16.37
CA LYS A 172 -3.67 9.76 -15.94
C LYS A 172 -4.46 11.06 -15.77
N ASP A 173 -5.40 11.33 -16.67
CA ASP A 173 -6.22 12.53 -16.64
C ASP A 173 -7.18 12.59 -15.43
N ARG A 174 -7.48 11.42 -14.82
CA ARG A 174 -8.34 11.31 -13.65
C ARG A 174 -7.59 11.31 -12.32
N ILE A 175 -6.26 11.26 -12.36
CA ILE A 175 -5.42 11.37 -11.17
C ILE A 175 -5.24 12.85 -10.84
N GLY A 176 -5.87 13.32 -9.77
CA GLY A 176 -5.93 14.73 -9.41
C GLY A 176 -4.59 15.32 -8.95
N SER A 177 -3.67 14.50 -8.42
CA SER A 177 -2.38 14.97 -7.90
C SER A 177 -1.26 14.00 -8.19
N GLN A 178 -0.10 14.51 -8.55
CA GLN A 178 1.11 13.73 -8.78
C GLN A 178 2.24 14.21 -7.87
N ILE A 179 2.81 13.30 -7.09
CA ILE A 179 3.91 13.58 -6.19
C ILE A 179 5.16 12.87 -6.71
N LEU A 180 6.17 13.65 -7.04
CA LEU A 180 7.47 13.12 -7.44
C LEU A 180 8.33 12.87 -6.19
N THR A 181 8.75 11.62 -6.01
CA THR A 181 9.70 11.25 -4.97
C THR A 181 11.14 11.37 -5.49
N HIS A 182 12.07 11.64 -4.61
CA HIS A 182 13.49 11.74 -4.94
C HIS A 182 14.36 11.09 -3.84
N TYR A 183 15.63 10.84 -4.14
CA TYR A 183 16.59 10.42 -3.14
C TYR A 183 16.93 11.57 -2.18
N PRO A 184 17.42 11.27 -0.95
CA PRO A 184 17.90 12.30 -0.03
C PRO A 184 18.92 13.19 -0.71
N LYS A 185 18.82 14.51 -0.47
CA LYS A 185 19.73 15.51 -1.07
C LYS A 185 21.00 15.72 -0.27
N SER A 186 21.01 15.33 1.01
CA SER A 186 22.19 15.43 1.87
C SER A 186 22.45 14.12 2.61
N ILE A 187 23.72 13.94 2.99
CA ILE A 187 24.17 12.78 3.77
C ILE A 187 23.48 12.72 5.13
N GLU A 188 23.26 13.86 5.78
CA GLU A 188 22.61 13.92 7.09
C GLU A 188 21.15 13.41 7.02
N VAL A 189 20.40 13.79 5.96
CA VAL A 189 19.03 13.30 5.76
C VAL A 189 19.05 11.80 5.46
N SER A 190 19.99 11.32 4.62
CA SER A 190 20.13 9.92 4.30
C SER A 190 20.44 9.07 5.54
N ARG A 191 21.34 9.55 6.40
CA ARG A 191 21.66 8.91 7.70
C ARG A 191 20.44 8.80 8.61
N LYS A 192 19.66 9.87 8.75
CA LYS A 192 18.43 9.83 9.55
C LYS A 192 17.46 8.78 9.05
N ILE A 193 17.35 8.62 7.72
CA ILE A 193 16.53 7.57 7.10
C ILE A 193 17.09 6.19 7.45
N THR A 194 18.40 5.96 7.30
CA THR A 194 19.06 4.70 7.63
C THR A 194 18.90 4.34 9.10
N ASP A 195 19.10 5.32 10.01
CA ASP A 195 18.93 5.12 11.46
C ASP A 195 17.47 4.82 11.84
N GLN A 196 16.50 5.43 11.16
CA GLN A 196 15.07 5.20 11.40
C GLN A 196 14.60 3.85 10.87
N GLU A 197 15.08 3.44 9.70
CA GLU A 197 14.55 2.28 8.97
C GLU A 197 15.29 0.96 9.24
N ASN A 198 16.48 0.98 9.86
CA ASN A 198 17.19 -0.25 10.16
C ASN A 198 16.44 -1.09 11.22
N ARG A 199 16.41 -2.40 11.00
CA ARG A 199 15.68 -3.37 11.82
C ARG A 199 16.53 -4.05 12.88
N THR A 200 17.68 -3.46 13.23
CA THR A 200 18.59 -4.03 14.22
C THR A 200 17.94 -4.10 15.60
N SER A 201 18.17 -5.20 16.30
CA SER A 201 17.63 -5.41 17.65
C SER A 201 18.12 -4.33 18.64
N SER A 202 17.31 -4.05 19.65
CA SER A 202 17.67 -3.09 20.71
C SER A 202 18.89 -3.54 21.51
N VAL A 203 19.14 -4.84 21.60
CA VAL A 203 20.31 -5.43 22.27
C VAL A 203 21.57 -5.14 21.46
N ALA A 204 21.57 -5.45 20.17
CA ALA A 204 22.70 -5.18 19.29
C ALA A 204 23.05 -3.69 19.23
N ARG A 205 22.04 -2.80 19.22
CA ARG A 205 22.27 -1.34 19.27
C ARG A 205 22.97 -0.84 20.54
N LYS A 206 22.77 -1.52 21.68
CA LYS A 206 23.41 -1.15 22.95
C LYS A 206 24.83 -1.70 23.10
N SER A 207 25.08 -2.88 22.52
CA SER A 207 26.35 -3.60 22.66
C SER A 207 27.37 -3.29 21.57
N ILE A 208 26.92 -2.69 20.44
CA ILE A 208 27.78 -2.40 19.29
C ILE A 208 27.94 -0.89 19.10
N HIS A 209 29.16 -0.41 19.28
CA HIS A 209 29.47 0.98 18.96
C HIS A 209 29.72 1.14 17.46
N VAL A 210 29.00 2.09 16.84
CA VAL A 210 29.17 2.43 15.42
C VAL A 210 29.83 3.80 15.32
N PRO A 211 31.09 3.87 14.88
CA PRO A 211 31.77 5.14 14.66
C PRO A 211 31.06 5.99 13.61
N GLU A 212 31.01 7.30 13.82
CA GLU A 212 30.41 8.24 12.87
C GLU A 212 31.02 8.15 11.47
N LEU A 213 32.33 7.87 11.40
CA LEU A 213 33.04 7.64 10.13
C LEU A 213 32.43 6.47 9.34
N ALA A 214 32.10 5.36 10.01
CA ALA A 214 31.51 4.18 9.35
C ALA A 214 30.09 4.48 8.79
N LYS A 215 29.28 5.23 9.55
CA LYS A 215 27.97 5.68 9.08
C LYS A 215 28.10 6.60 7.86
N ASN A 216 29.00 7.58 7.93
CA ASN A 216 29.24 8.50 6.82
C ASN A 216 29.76 7.79 5.56
N LEU A 217 30.62 6.78 5.73
CA LEU A 217 31.18 6.03 4.63
C LEU A 217 30.11 5.29 3.83
N ILE A 218 29.15 4.63 4.50
CA ILE A 218 28.04 3.93 3.85
C ILE A 218 27.23 4.90 2.98
N GLU A 219 26.89 6.06 3.55
CA GLU A 219 26.08 7.06 2.83
C GLU A 219 26.86 7.68 1.68
N GLN A 220 28.14 8.01 1.90
CA GLN A 220 29.01 8.56 0.86
C GLN A 220 29.17 7.59 -0.31
N LEU A 221 29.38 6.30 -0.05
CA LEU A 221 29.43 5.27 -1.08
C LEU A 221 28.15 5.23 -1.91
N ALA A 222 26.97 5.33 -1.27
CA ALA A 222 25.73 5.35 -1.99
C ALA A 222 25.53 6.62 -2.83
N PHE A 223 25.98 7.78 -2.33
CA PHE A 223 25.95 9.04 -3.07
C PHE A 223 26.87 9.01 -4.29
N GLU A 224 28.11 8.53 -4.13
CA GLU A 224 29.06 8.42 -5.25
C GLU A 224 28.60 7.36 -6.26
N ALA A 225 28.10 6.21 -5.81
CA ALA A 225 27.55 5.19 -6.70
C ALA A 225 26.38 5.71 -7.55
N ARG A 226 25.55 6.61 -7.02
CA ARG A 226 24.45 7.24 -7.79
C ARG A 226 24.95 8.19 -8.88
N LYS A 227 26.15 8.75 -8.74
CA LYS A 227 26.76 9.67 -9.71
C LYS A 227 27.61 8.96 -10.73
N TYR A 228 27.99 7.72 -10.45
CA TYR A 228 28.94 6.99 -11.26
C TYR A 228 28.33 6.55 -12.59
N GLU A 229 28.97 6.88 -13.70
CA GLU A 229 28.45 6.69 -15.06
C GLU A 229 28.20 5.22 -15.47
N PHE A 230 28.95 4.27 -14.84
CA PHE A 230 28.80 2.84 -15.08
C PHE A 230 27.69 2.20 -14.22
N VAL A 231 27.10 2.93 -13.30
CA VAL A 231 25.93 2.45 -12.55
C VAL A 231 24.68 2.83 -13.31
N ASP A 232 23.96 1.81 -13.79
CA ASP A 232 22.70 2.02 -14.49
C ASP A 232 21.72 2.81 -13.62
N THR A 233 21.36 4.00 -14.06
CA THR A 233 20.41 4.89 -13.37
C THR A 233 19.03 4.26 -13.25
N LYS A 234 18.66 3.31 -14.14
CA LYS A 234 17.40 2.57 -14.11
C LYS A 234 17.36 1.54 -12.97
N SER A 235 18.48 0.85 -12.74
CA SER A 235 18.60 -0.07 -11.60
C SER A 235 18.74 0.67 -10.27
N GLY A 236 19.36 1.82 -10.28
CA GLY A 236 19.50 2.79 -9.22
C GLY A 236 20.06 2.27 -7.90
N VAL A 237 20.87 3.07 -7.23
CA VAL A 237 21.32 2.80 -5.85
C VAL A 237 20.20 3.25 -4.90
N SER A 238 19.28 2.34 -4.57
CA SER A 238 18.12 2.66 -3.73
C SER A 238 18.54 2.96 -2.27
N ALA A 239 17.69 3.66 -1.52
CA ALA A 239 17.90 3.84 -0.07
C ALA A 239 17.94 2.50 0.71
N ARG A 240 17.45 1.41 0.12
CA ARG A 240 17.59 0.07 0.71
C ARG A 240 19.04 -0.39 0.81
N LEU A 241 19.92 0.08 -0.10
CA LEU A 241 21.33 -0.29 -0.07
C LEU A 241 22.00 0.20 1.22
N THR A 242 21.80 1.46 1.60
CA THR A 242 22.40 2.01 2.82
C THR A 242 21.84 1.36 4.08
N ILE A 243 20.53 1.08 4.12
CA ILE A 243 19.88 0.36 5.20
C ILE A 243 20.46 -1.04 5.33
N SER A 244 20.50 -1.82 4.23
CA SER A 244 21.04 -3.19 4.25
C SER A 244 22.54 -3.21 4.57
N ALA A 245 23.34 -2.29 4.02
CA ALA A 245 24.75 -2.18 4.34
C ALA A 245 24.98 -1.91 5.83
N TYR A 246 24.18 -1.03 6.41
CA TYR A 246 24.22 -0.75 7.84
C TYR A 246 23.84 -1.97 8.69
N GLU A 247 22.78 -2.69 8.32
CA GLU A 247 22.35 -3.92 8.99
C GLU A 247 23.42 -5.01 8.90
N TYR A 248 24.04 -5.23 7.72
CA TYR A 248 25.13 -6.19 7.54
C TYR A 248 26.38 -5.82 8.34
N MET A 249 26.71 -4.54 8.39
CA MET A 249 27.85 -4.04 9.18
C MET A 249 27.65 -4.34 10.68
N LEU A 250 26.45 -4.12 11.20
CA LEU A 250 26.09 -4.45 12.58
C LEU A 250 26.10 -5.97 12.83
N ALA A 251 25.47 -6.74 11.94
CA ALA A 251 25.45 -8.21 12.04
C ALA A 251 26.87 -8.82 12.02
N SER A 252 27.77 -8.27 11.21
CA SER A 252 29.18 -8.69 11.18
C SER A 252 29.89 -8.40 12.50
N ALA A 253 29.64 -7.22 13.09
CA ALA A 253 30.20 -6.86 14.39
C ALA A 253 29.63 -7.74 15.51
N GLU A 254 28.33 -8.01 15.50
CA GLU A 254 27.64 -8.89 16.45
C GLU A 254 28.17 -10.29 16.39
N ARG A 255 28.33 -10.88 15.20
CA ARG A 255 28.92 -12.20 15.02
C ARG A 255 30.32 -12.28 15.61
N ARG A 256 31.17 -11.28 15.37
CA ARG A 256 32.52 -11.23 15.93
C ARG A 256 32.49 -11.12 17.46
N MET A 257 31.58 -10.33 18.02
CA MET A 257 31.39 -10.16 19.45
C MET A 257 31.12 -11.52 20.12
N TYR A 258 30.20 -12.32 19.56
CA TYR A 258 29.89 -13.65 20.07
C TYR A 258 31.06 -14.65 19.91
N GLN A 259 31.78 -14.59 18.78
CA GLN A 259 32.94 -15.44 18.56
C GLN A 259 34.08 -15.16 19.54
N GLU A 260 34.24 -13.89 19.93
CA GLU A 260 35.27 -13.45 20.89
C GLU A 260 34.82 -13.53 22.34
N GLY A 261 33.56 -13.92 22.63
CA GLY A 261 33.00 -13.99 23.97
C GLY A 261 32.91 -12.63 24.68
N LYS A 262 32.76 -11.54 23.93
CA LYS A 262 32.71 -10.16 24.46
C LYS A 262 31.27 -9.69 24.65
N GLU A 263 31.05 -8.84 25.64
CA GLU A 263 29.76 -8.19 25.90
C GLU A 263 29.52 -6.96 25.01
N SER A 264 30.56 -6.37 24.47
CA SER A 264 30.49 -5.20 23.58
C SER A 264 31.58 -5.23 22.52
N THR A 265 31.34 -4.52 21.42
CA THR A 265 32.31 -4.41 20.32
C THR A 265 32.10 -3.09 19.56
N THR A 266 33.10 -2.76 18.72
CA THR A 266 33.01 -1.63 17.79
C THR A 266 33.04 -2.13 16.36
N VAL A 267 32.28 -1.52 15.49
CA VAL A 267 32.33 -1.77 14.05
C VAL A 267 33.73 -1.46 13.52
N ARG A 268 34.25 -2.31 12.65
CA ARG A 268 35.52 -2.12 11.95
C ARG A 268 35.26 -1.92 10.46
N VAL A 269 36.03 -1.02 9.86
CA VAL A 269 36.13 -0.88 8.41
C VAL A 269 37.28 -1.78 7.97
N SER A 270 36.96 -3.03 7.58
CA SER A 270 37.95 -4.01 7.10
C SER A 270 37.36 -4.78 5.94
#